data_7ffe4e5fc46e09bd69b9994af9783b3e
#
_entry.id   7ffe4e5fc46e09bd69b9994af9783b3e
#
_cell.length_a   1.000
_cell.length_b   1.000
_cell.length_c   1.000
_cell.angle_alpha   90.00
_cell.angle_beta   90.00
_cell.angle_gamma   90.00
#
_symmetry.space_group_name_H-M   'P 1'
#
loop_
_entity.id
_entity.type
_entity.pdbx_description
1 polymer ?
#
loop_
_entity_poly.entity_id
_entity_poly.type
_entity_poly.pdbx_seq_one_letter_code
_entity_poly.pdbx_strand_id
1 'polypeptide(L)'
;MKKLCEKRILQSKTVLAPLGKITSRSQFGGYSIAANQVIFALVAHGELYLRASKLNEHLFQGRQMPGLIYTKRGIPIPLNYYLVDDALWQSEQTLLELARFSLQGANNDKIAKVQSARLKDLPNLNHGLERLLWKAGIKNIDDLRQLGAKSCYLRMRAVKQNLSVNILLALAGAICGIHQAALPAVMRRELLEWYESNQPHSNKRHKH
;
A
#
# COMPACT_ATOMS: atom_id res chain seq x y z
N MET A 1 -29.48 6.61 -6.88
CA MET A 1 -28.21 5.86 -6.79
C MET A 1 -27.74 5.63 -5.35
N LYS A 2 -27.57 6.63 -4.48
CA LYS A 2 -27.08 6.45 -3.10
C LYS A 2 -27.89 5.43 -2.29
N LYS A 3 -29.23 5.55 -2.26
CA LYS A 3 -30.12 4.60 -1.55
C LYS A 3 -30.02 3.16 -2.04
N LEU A 4 -29.79 2.94 -3.34
CA LEU A 4 -29.61 1.58 -3.90
C LEU A 4 -28.28 0.97 -3.43
N CYS A 5 -27.19 1.75 -3.43
CA CYS A 5 -25.92 1.31 -2.90
C CYS A 5 -26.01 0.99 -1.40
N GLU A 6 -26.71 1.80 -0.60
CA GLU A 6 -26.91 1.56 0.84
C GLU A 6 -27.65 0.24 1.10
N LYS A 7 -28.73 -0.03 0.33
CA LYS A 7 -29.45 -1.30 0.42
C LYS A 7 -28.53 -2.48 0.07
N ARG A 8 -27.77 -2.38 -1.03
CA ARG A 8 -26.87 -3.45 -1.47
C ARG A 8 -25.71 -3.67 -0.48
N ILE A 9 -25.20 -2.62 0.14
CA ILE A 9 -24.21 -2.71 1.21
C ILE A 9 -24.76 -3.47 2.41
N LEU A 10 -25.99 -3.16 2.84
CA LEU A 10 -26.62 -3.84 3.98
C LEU A 10 -26.77 -5.33 3.68
N GLN A 11 -27.32 -5.67 2.51
CA GLN A 11 -27.47 -7.06 2.06
C GLN A 11 -26.11 -7.78 2.02
N SER A 12 -25.09 -7.14 1.44
CA SER A 12 -23.73 -7.69 1.38
C SER A 12 -23.15 -7.93 2.78
N LYS A 13 -23.38 -7.03 3.74
CA LYS A 13 -22.91 -7.22 5.12
C LYS A 13 -23.55 -8.43 5.79
N THR A 14 -24.82 -8.69 5.51
CA THR A 14 -25.53 -9.86 6.06
C THR A 14 -25.02 -11.15 5.45
N VAL A 15 -25.03 -11.27 4.12
CA VAL A 15 -24.64 -12.50 3.43
C VAL A 15 -23.15 -12.83 3.59
N LEU A 16 -22.27 -11.81 3.57
CA LEU A 16 -20.83 -12.00 3.65
C LEU A 16 -20.28 -12.01 5.10
N ALA A 17 -21.15 -11.91 6.11
CA ALA A 17 -20.76 -11.96 7.52
C ALA A 17 -19.88 -13.17 7.90
N PRO A 18 -20.06 -14.38 7.32
CA PRO A 18 -19.18 -15.54 7.61
C PRO A 18 -17.71 -15.33 7.21
N LEU A 19 -17.40 -14.31 6.39
CA LEU A 19 -16.02 -14.00 5.98
C LEU A 19 -15.26 -13.15 7.03
N GLY A 20 -15.93 -12.68 8.08
CA GLY A 20 -15.36 -11.86 9.14
C GLY A 20 -16.06 -10.52 9.30
N LYS A 21 -15.39 -9.56 9.97
CA LYS A 21 -15.96 -8.22 10.19
C LYS A 21 -16.05 -7.46 8.88
N ILE A 22 -17.27 -7.37 8.32
CA ILE A 22 -17.54 -6.67 7.06
C ILE A 22 -17.69 -5.17 7.32
N THR A 23 -16.91 -4.38 6.62
CA THR A 23 -16.94 -2.91 6.65
C THR A 23 -17.09 -2.34 5.24
N SER A 24 -17.65 -1.13 5.15
CA SER A 24 -17.78 -0.40 3.88
C SER A 24 -17.25 1.01 4.00
N ARG A 25 -16.59 1.52 2.95
CA ARG A 25 -16.10 2.90 2.86
C ARG A 25 -16.37 3.47 1.48
N SER A 26 -16.73 4.75 1.41
CA SER A 26 -16.89 5.44 0.12
C SER A 26 -15.54 5.49 -0.62
N GLN A 27 -15.53 5.09 -1.89
CA GLN A 27 -14.34 5.04 -2.72
C GLN A 27 -14.71 5.06 -4.22
N PHE A 28 -14.04 5.89 -5.02
CA PHE A 28 -14.15 5.93 -6.50
C PHE A 28 -15.59 5.99 -7.05
N GLY A 29 -16.47 6.79 -6.44
CA GLY A 29 -17.88 6.90 -6.88
C GLY A 29 -18.78 5.73 -6.46
N GLY A 30 -18.26 4.76 -5.71
CA GLY A 30 -18.96 3.64 -5.11
C GLY A 30 -18.55 3.41 -3.66
N TYR A 31 -18.62 2.17 -3.21
CA TYR A 31 -18.27 1.77 -1.84
C TYR A 31 -17.44 0.50 -1.87
N SER A 32 -16.24 0.54 -1.31
CA SER A 32 -15.44 -0.67 -1.08
C SER A 32 -16.05 -1.49 0.05
N ILE A 33 -16.03 -2.82 -0.10
CA ILE A 33 -16.40 -3.80 0.91
C ILE A 33 -15.13 -4.52 1.34
N ALA A 34 -14.90 -4.58 2.63
CA ALA A 34 -13.73 -5.22 3.21
C ALA A 34 -14.12 -6.19 4.33
N ALA A 35 -13.43 -7.33 4.40
CA ALA A 35 -13.44 -8.25 5.52
C ALA A 35 -12.12 -8.13 6.27
N ASN A 36 -12.16 -7.89 7.58
CA ASN A 36 -10.96 -7.72 8.41
C ASN A 36 -9.93 -6.75 7.78
N GLN A 37 -10.40 -5.61 7.27
CA GLN A 37 -9.61 -4.55 6.60
C GLN A 37 -9.01 -4.93 5.22
N VAL A 38 -9.38 -6.06 4.65
CA VAL A 38 -8.96 -6.46 3.31
C VAL A 38 -10.11 -6.22 2.33
N ILE A 39 -9.91 -5.30 1.38
CA ILE A 39 -10.90 -4.96 0.36
C ILE A 39 -10.94 -6.10 -0.68
N PHE A 40 -12.11 -6.74 -0.80
CA PHE A 40 -12.32 -7.87 -1.72
C PHE A 40 -13.55 -7.69 -2.63
N ALA A 41 -14.34 -6.63 -2.41
CA ALA A 41 -15.50 -6.33 -3.23
C ALA A 41 -15.76 -4.82 -3.31
N LEU A 42 -16.60 -4.41 -4.25
CA LEU A 42 -17.03 -3.04 -4.49
C LEU A 42 -18.54 -3.00 -4.72
N VAL A 43 -19.23 -2.02 -4.17
CA VAL A 43 -20.62 -1.70 -4.55
C VAL A 43 -20.59 -0.46 -5.43
N ALA A 44 -21.02 -0.60 -6.69
CA ALA A 44 -21.12 0.47 -7.66
C ALA A 44 -22.46 0.37 -8.40
N HIS A 45 -23.09 1.50 -8.71
CA HIS A 45 -24.39 1.57 -9.42
C HIS A 45 -25.54 0.76 -8.75
N GLY A 46 -25.44 0.47 -7.45
CA GLY A 46 -26.39 -0.35 -6.71
C GLY A 46 -26.13 -1.85 -6.78
N GLU A 47 -25.05 -2.28 -7.42
CA GLU A 47 -24.68 -3.68 -7.59
C GLU A 47 -23.38 -4.03 -6.86
N LEU A 48 -23.24 -5.30 -6.44
CA LEU A 48 -22.02 -5.85 -5.84
C LEU A 48 -21.13 -6.43 -6.94
N TYR A 49 -19.83 -6.12 -6.83
CA TYR A 49 -18.78 -6.67 -7.68
C TYR A 49 -17.72 -7.33 -6.81
N LEU A 50 -17.35 -8.56 -7.12
CA LEU A 50 -16.26 -9.28 -6.45
C LEU A 50 -14.93 -9.00 -7.15
N ARG A 51 -13.88 -8.78 -6.36
CA ARG A 51 -12.54 -8.53 -6.87
C ARG A 51 -11.86 -9.81 -7.32
N ALA A 52 -11.33 -9.83 -8.53
CA ALA A 52 -10.43 -10.88 -8.99
C ALA A 52 -8.97 -10.50 -8.78
N SER A 53 -8.15 -11.49 -8.48
CA SER A 53 -6.70 -11.46 -8.57
C SER A 53 -6.25 -12.24 -9.81
N LYS A 54 -5.00 -12.08 -10.24
CA LYS A 54 -4.45 -12.86 -11.36
C LYS A 54 -4.58 -14.38 -11.18
N LEU A 55 -4.60 -14.86 -9.94
CA LEU A 55 -4.67 -16.29 -9.62
C LEU A 55 -6.07 -16.88 -9.74
N ASN A 56 -7.12 -16.08 -9.51
CA ASN A 56 -8.51 -16.54 -9.45
C ASN A 56 -9.43 -15.91 -10.51
N GLU A 57 -8.92 -15.08 -11.40
CA GLU A 57 -9.70 -14.42 -12.45
C GLU A 57 -10.41 -15.40 -13.36
N HIS A 58 -9.78 -16.53 -13.66
CA HIS A 58 -10.37 -17.59 -14.48
C HIS A 58 -11.68 -18.16 -13.91
N LEU A 59 -11.89 -18.12 -12.58
CA LEU A 59 -13.13 -18.58 -11.93
C LEU A 59 -14.33 -17.69 -12.29
N PHE A 60 -14.09 -16.38 -12.41
CA PHE A 60 -15.11 -15.39 -12.77
C PHE A 60 -15.37 -15.39 -14.27
N GLN A 61 -14.31 -15.48 -15.08
CA GLN A 61 -14.39 -15.54 -16.54
C GLN A 61 -15.08 -16.84 -17.01
N GLY A 62 -14.76 -17.98 -16.40
CA GLY A 62 -15.40 -19.25 -16.70
C GLY A 62 -16.91 -19.28 -16.41
N ARG A 63 -17.39 -18.39 -15.53
CA ARG A 63 -18.82 -18.15 -15.26
C ARG A 63 -19.42 -17.03 -16.12
N GLN A 64 -18.65 -16.47 -17.05
CA GLN A 64 -19.07 -15.37 -17.92
C GLN A 64 -19.58 -14.13 -17.14
N MET A 65 -19.07 -13.89 -15.94
CA MET A 65 -19.50 -12.76 -15.11
C MET A 65 -19.06 -11.44 -15.75
N PRO A 66 -19.97 -10.44 -15.89
CA PRO A 66 -19.63 -9.15 -16.47
C PRO A 66 -18.60 -8.40 -15.62
N GLY A 67 -17.55 -7.87 -16.27
CA GLY A 67 -16.53 -7.04 -15.62
C GLY A 67 -17.00 -5.60 -15.41
N LEU A 68 -16.54 -4.97 -14.34
CA LEU A 68 -16.79 -3.56 -14.08
C LEU A 68 -15.90 -2.69 -14.99
N ILE A 69 -16.53 -1.79 -15.75
CA ILE A 69 -15.84 -0.79 -16.55
C ILE A 69 -15.93 0.57 -15.85
N TYR A 70 -14.79 1.16 -15.56
CA TYR A 70 -14.68 2.51 -15.02
C TYR A 70 -14.28 3.48 -16.13
N THR A 71 -15.03 4.56 -16.29
CA THR A 71 -14.71 5.60 -17.29
C THR A 71 -13.91 6.73 -16.64
N LYS A 72 -12.67 6.90 -17.10
CA LYS A 72 -11.79 7.99 -16.66
C LYS A 72 -11.53 8.94 -17.82
N ARG A 73 -12.02 10.19 -17.71
CA ARG A 73 -11.90 11.21 -18.77
C ARG A 73 -12.38 10.73 -20.14
N GLY A 74 -13.49 9.99 -20.18
CA GLY A 74 -14.06 9.43 -21.42
C GLY A 74 -13.41 8.11 -21.89
N ILE A 75 -12.34 7.65 -21.24
CA ILE A 75 -11.65 6.40 -21.60
C ILE A 75 -12.19 5.27 -20.72
N PRO A 76 -12.76 4.18 -21.30
CA PRO A 76 -13.19 3.02 -20.53
C PRO A 76 -11.97 2.21 -20.06
N ILE A 77 -11.91 1.98 -18.76
CA ILE A 77 -10.86 1.18 -18.11
C ILE A 77 -11.53 -0.04 -17.48
N PRO A 78 -11.25 -1.27 -17.94
CA PRO A 78 -11.73 -2.46 -17.28
C PRO A 78 -11.07 -2.62 -15.92
N LEU A 79 -11.87 -2.88 -14.90
CA LEU A 79 -11.39 -3.19 -13.56
C LEU A 79 -11.53 -4.68 -13.30
N ASN A 80 -10.62 -5.25 -12.51
CA ASN A 80 -10.69 -6.66 -12.11
C ASN A 80 -11.76 -6.88 -11.02
N TYR A 81 -12.99 -6.47 -11.32
CA TYR A 81 -14.18 -6.64 -10.49
C TYR A 81 -15.32 -7.20 -11.34
N TYR A 82 -15.99 -8.21 -10.84
CA TYR A 82 -16.98 -8.99 -11.56
C TYR A 82 -18.34 -8.92 -10.88
N LEU A 83 -19.40 -8.66 -11.67
CA LEU A 83 -20.76 -8.46 -11.21
C LEU A 83 -21.33 -9.71 -10.53
N VAL A 84 -21.92 -9.53 -9.37
CA VAL A 84 -22.76 -10.53 -8.72
C VAL A 84 -24.18 -10.33 -9.21
N ASP A 85 -24.64 -11.22 -10.11
CA ASP A 85 -25.97 -11.20 -10.68
C ASP A 85 -27.03 -11.76 -9.73
N ASP A 86 -28.31 -11.70 -10.14
CA ASP A 86 -29.43 -12.16 -9.32
C ASP A 86 -29.38 -13.68 -9.05
N ALA A 87 -28.85 -14.47 -9.98
CA ALA A 87 -28.69 -15.91 -9.79
C ALA A 87 -27.71 -16.23 -8.66
N LEU A 88 -26.62 -15.49 -8.56
CA LEU A 88 -25.66 -15.62 -7.46
C LEU A 88 -26.26 -15.14 -6.13
N TRP A 89 -27.08 -14.09 -6.14
CA TRP A 89 -27.78 -13.64 -4.93
C TRP A 89 -28.79 -14.68 -4.41
N GLN A 90 -29.34 -15.51 -5.27
CA GLN A 90 -30.24 -16.63 -4.90
C GLN A 90 -29.47 -17.85 -4.37
N SER A 91 -28.18 -17.99 -4.73
CA SER A 91 -27.30 -19.08 -4.28
C SER A 91 -26.27 -18.56 -3.30
N GLU A 92 -26.68 -18.32 -2.05
CA GLU A 92 -25.84 -17.74 -1.00
C GLU A 92 -24.54 -18.53 -0.80
N GLN A 93 -24.59 -19.86 -0.86
CA GLN A 93 -23.42 -20.71 -0.73
C GLN A 93 -22.39 -20.46 -1.84
N THR A 94 -22.85 -20.40 -3.11
CA THR A 94 -21.98 -20.12 -4.25
C THR A 94 -21.39 -18.71 -4.17
N LEU A 95 -22.20 -17.73 -3.76
CA LEU A 95 -21.74 -16.36 -3.55
C LEU A 95 -20.65 -16.29 -2.46
N LEU A 96 -20.84 -16.99 -1.34
CA LEU A 96 -19.86 -17.06 -0.27
C LEU A 96 -18.55 -17.73 -0.72
N GLU A 97 -18.61 -18.79 -1.51
CA GLU A 97 -17.41 -19.43 -2.08
C GLU A 97 -16.62 -18.47 -2.98
N LEU A 98 -17.29 -17.81 -3.93
CA LEU A 98 -16.65 -16.82 -4.80
C LEU A 98 -16.08 -15.64 -4.01
N ALA A 99 -16.79 -15.18 -3.00
CA ALA A 99 -16.33 -14.12 -2.12
C ALA A 99 -15.10 -14.54 -1.27
N ARG A 100 -15.02 -15.81 -0.85
CA ARG A 100 -13.82 -16.39 -0.21
C ARG A 100 -12.61 -16.37 -1.15
N PHE A 101 -12.80 -16.78 -2.41
CA PHE A 101 -11.72 -16.71 -3.41
C PHE A 101 -11.28 -15.26 -3.66
N SER A 102 -12.23 -14.31 -3.72
CA SER A 102 -11.92 -12.88 -3.83
C SER A 102 -11.10 -12.38 -2.64
N LEU A 103 -11.51 -12.71 -1.42
CA LEU A 103 -10.81 -12.32 -0.20
C LEU A 103 -9.41 -12.94 -0.12
N GLN A 104 -9.28 -14.23 -0.46
CA GLN A 104 -8.00 -14.93 -0.49
C GLN A 104 -7.05 -14.30 -1.52
N GLY A 105 -7.55 -14.04 -2.73
CA GLY A 105 -6.76 -13.37 -3.77
C GLY A 105 -6.31 -11.98 -3.35
N ALA A 106 -7.20 -11.19 -2.72
CA ALA A 106 -6.87 -9.87 -2.20
C ALA A 106 -5.82 -9.91 -1.08
N ASN A 107 -5.87 -10.92 -0.20
CA ASN A 107 -4.86 -11.16 0.83
C ASN A 107 -3.50 -11.51 0.21
N ASN A 108 -3.49 -12.43 -0.75
CA ASN A 108 -2.26 -12.84 -1.45
C ASN A 108 -1.62 -11.65 -2.18
N ASP A 109 -2.42 -10.82 -2.87
CA ASP A 109 -1.94 -9.59 -3.51
C ASP A 109 -1.32 -8.61 -2.50
N LYS A 110 -1.94 -8.49 -1.31
CA LYS A 110 -1.43 -7.64 -0.23
C LYS A 110 -0.09 -8.15 0.29
N ILE A 111 0.04 -9.45 0.54
CA ILE A 111 1.28 -10.10 0.97
C ILE A 111 2.37 -9.94 -0.10
N ALA A 112 2.06 -10.25 -1.36
CA ALA A 112 2.99 -10.11 -2.47
C ALA A 112 3.49 -8.67 -2.63
N LYS A 113 2.60 -7.68 -2.47
CA LYS A 113 2.96 -6.27 -2.51
C LYS A 113 3.92 -5.88 -1.38
N VAL A 114 3.71 -6.41 -0.17
CA VAL A 114 4.61 -6.16 0.97
C VAL A 114 5.96 -6.82 0.72
N GLN A 115 5.99 -8.07 0.23
CA GLN A 115 7.22 -8.81 -0.08
C GLN A 115 8.01 -8.22 -1.24
N SER A 116 7.31 -7.63 -2.24
CA SER A 116 7.92 -6.98 -3.40
C SER A 116 8.23 -5.51 -3.19
N ALA A 117 7.94 -4.95 -2.01
CA ALA A 117 8.20 -3.55 -1.71
C ALA A 117 9.69 -3.26 -1.78
N ARG A 118 10.04 -2.24 -2.56
CA ARG A 118 11.42 -1.77 -2.74
C ARG A 118 11.69 -0.60 -1.80
N LEU A 119 12.97 -0.33 -1.52
CA LEU A 119 13.37 0.82 -0.71
C LEU A 119 12.76 2.14 -1.21
N LYS A 120 12.69 2.35 -2.52
CA LYS A 120 12.10 3.55 -3.13
C LYS A 120 10.60 3.73 -2.87
N ASP A 121 9.89 2.66 -2.47
CA ASP A 121 8.45 2.69 -2.21
C ASP A 121 8.14 3.13 -0.77
N LEU A 122 9.17 3.24 0.08
CA LEU A 122 9.04 3.80 1.41
C LEU A 122 8.91 5.34 1.35
N PRO A 123 8.21 5.95 2.34
CA PRO A 123 8.14 7.41 2.45
C PRO A 123 9.52 8.05 2.38
N ASN A 124 9.63 9.20 1.73
CA ASN A 124 10.84 10.02 1.57
C ASN A 124 11.97 9.40 0.72
N LEU A 125 11.87 8.13 0.32
CA LEU A 125 12.84 7.51 -0.56
C LEU A 125 12.41 7.60 -2.02
N ASN A 126 13.40 7.59 -2.90
CA ASN A 126 13.23 7.61 -4.36
C ASN A 126 14.29 6.73 -5.02
N HIS A 127 14.23 6.59 -6.34
CA HIS A 127 15.21 5.79 -7.10
C HIS A 127 16.68 6.21 -6.90
N GLY A 128 16.93 7.51 -6.71
CA GLY A 128 18.29 8.01 -6.46
C GLY A 128 18.85 7.54 -5.13
N LEU A 129 18.03 7.65 -4.06
CA LEU A 129 18.39 7.18 -2.73
C LEU A 129 18.45 5.66 -2.66
N GLU A 130 17.55 4.93 -3.34
CA GLU A 130 17.61 3.47 -3.42
C GLU A 130 18.94 2.99 -4.03
N ARG A 131 19.37 3.59 -5.15
CA ARG A 131 20.66 3.23 -5.77
C ARG A 131 21.86 3.54 -4.87
N LEU A 132 21.79 4.62 -4.10
CA LEU A 132 22.84 4.99 -3.15
C LEU A 132 22.86 4.02 -1.96
N LEU A 133 21.71 3.63 -1.44
CA LEU A 133 21.56 2.60 -0.40
C LEU A 133 22.16 1.27 -0.88
N TRP A 134 21.85 0.83 -2.09
CA TRP A 134 22.41 -0.39 -2.67
C TRP A 134 23.95 -0.36 -2.77
N LYS A 135 24.49 0.78 -3.23
CA LYS A 135 25.96 0.99 -3.25
C LYS A 135 26.58 0.97 -1.85
N ALA A 136 25.82 1.39 -0.84
CA ALA A 136 26.22 1.36 0.57
C ALA A 136 25.98 -0.02 1.24
N GLY A 137 25.56 -1.05 0.47
CA GLY A 137 25.33 -2.40 0.95
C GLY A 137 23.97 -2.64 1.63
N ILE A 138 23.02 -1.71 1.47
CA ILE A 138 21.66 -1.78 2.02
C ILE A 138 20.71 -2.11 0.86
N LYS A 139 20.28 -3.38 0.73
CA LYS A 139 19.61 -3.88 -0.47
C LYS A 139 18.10 -3.97 -0.37
N ASN A 140 17.56 -4.07 0.84
CA ASN A 140 16.14 -4.27 1.11
C ASN A 140 15.66 -3.48 2.33
N ILE A 141 14.36 -3.53 2.60
CA ILE A 141 13.72 -2.80 3.69
C ILE A 141 14.16 -3.33 5.06
N ASP A 142 14.41 -4.62 5.17
CA ASP A 142 14.82 -5.24 6.43
C ASP A 142 16.24 -4.84 6.80
N ASP A 143 17.17 -4.79 5.83
CA ASP A 143 18.52 -4.24 6.04
C ASP A 143 18.44 -2.79 6.59
N LEU A 144 17.57 -1.96 5.96
CA LEU A 144 17.39 -0.56 6.39
C LEU A 144 16.88 -0.45 7.83
N ARG A 145 15.91 -1.29 8.20
CA ARG A 145 15.32 -1.31 9.55
C ARG A 145 16.28 -1.83 10.60
N GLN A 146 17.01 -2.91 10.30
CA GLN A 146 17.99 -3.49 11.23
C GLN A 146 19.16 -2.56 11.50
N LEU A 147 19.69 -1.91 10.47
CA LEU A 147 20.82 -0.98 10.63
C LEU A 147 20.40 0.34 11.27
N GLY A 148 19.17 0.78 11.04
CA GLY A 148 18.69 2.07 11.50
C GLY A 148 19.24 3.26 10.70
N ALA A 149 18.62 4.43 10.86
CA ALA A 149 18.89 5.61 10.05
C ALA A 149 20.33 6.11 10.15
N LYS A 150 20.89 6.15 11.36
CA LYS A 150 22.25 6.66 11.62
C LYS A 150 23.32 5.81 10.94
N SER A 151 23.25 4.48 11.09
CA SER A 151 24.24 3.57 10.49
C SER A 151 24.11 3.54 8.95
N CYS A 152 22.89 3.57 8.42
CA CYS A 152 22.66 3.68 7.00
C CYS A 152 23.23 4.97 6.42
N TYR A 153 23.02 6.10 7.11
CA TYR A 153 23.56 7.39 6.73
C TYR A 153 25.10 7.35 6.65
N LEU A 154 25.78 6.79 7.66
CA LEU A 154 27.24 6.66 7.67
C LEU A 154 27.76 5.83 6.50
N ARG A 155 27.13 4.68 6.23
CA ARG A 155 27.49 3.84 5.08
C ARG A 155 27.27 4.57 3.74
N MET A 156 26.17 5.30 3.60
CA MET A 156 25.92 6.11 2.41
C MET A 156 26.95 7.24 2.27
N ARG A 157 27.36 7.87 3.37
CA ARG A 157 28.38 8.92 3.39
C ARG A 157 29.77 8.40 2.98
N ALA A 158 30.08 7.16 3.30
CA ALA A 158 31.31 6.50 2.80
C ALA A 158 31.33 6.36 1.28
N VAL A 159 30.16 6.19 0.65
CA VAL A 159 30.02 6.11 -0.81
C VAL A 159 29.94 7.49 -1.48
N LYS A 160 29.27 8.45 -0.80
CA LYS A 160 29.07 9.82 -1.27
C LYS A 160 29.22 10.80 -0.12
N GLN A 161 30.32 11.53 -0.06
CA GLN A 161 30.73 12.34 1.08
C GLN A 161 29.76 13.46 1.47
N ASN A 162 29.22 14.21 0.51
CA ASN A 162 28.41 15.40 0.77
C ASN A 162 26.90 15.06 0.84
N LEU A 163 26.48 14.37 1.90
CA LEU A 163 25.07 14.10 2.16
C LEU A 163 24.51 15.11 3.15
N SER A 164 23.36 15.72 2.81
CA SER A 164 22.66 16.64 3.69
C SER A 164 21.96 15.90 4.85
N VAL A 165 21.70 16.62 5.93
CA VAL A 165 20.93 16.12 7.08
C VAL A 165 19.51 15.65 6.66
N ASN A 166 18.95 16.21 5.58
CA ASN A 166 17.64 15.78 5.09
C ASN A 166 17.61 14.31 4.69
N ILE A 167 18.74 13.74 4.25
CA ILE A 167 18.82 12.31 3.94
C ILE A 167 18.73 11.47 5.21
N LEU A 168 19.38 11.90 6.31
CA LEU A 168 19.25 11.23 7.60
C LEU A 168 17.80 11.25 8.10
N LEU A 169 17.13 12.41 8.00
CA LEU A 169 15.71 12.55 8.36
C LEU A 169 14.80 11.71 7.43
N ALA A 170 15.13 11.66 6.14
CA ALA A 170 14.40 10.83 5.17
C ALA A 170 14.51 9.35 5.49
N LEU A 171 15.68 8.85 5.87
CA LEU A 171 15.88 7.46 6.30
C LEU A 171 15.10 7.15 7.58
N ALA A 172 15.12 8.04 8.58
CA ALA A 172 14.35 7.86 9.80
C ALA A 172 12.85 7.85 9.53
N GLY A 173 12.34 8.77 8.69
CA GLY A 173 10.95 8.79 8.28
C GLY A 173 10.53 7.54 7.51
N ALA A 174 11.41 7.04 6.62
CA ALA A 174 11.18 5.80 5.87
C ALA A 174 11.04 4.58 6.80
N ILE A 175 11.91 4.47 7.81
CA ILE A 175 11.88 3.40 8.82
C ILE A 175 10.59 3.46 9.64
N CYS A 176 10.16 4.67 10.05
CA CYS A 176 8.92 4.88 10.80
C CYS A 176 7.64 4.78 9.92
N GLY A 177 7.78 4.71 8.60
CA GLY A 177 6.63 4.67 7.68
C GLY A 177 5.89 6.01 7.54
N ILE A 178 6.53 7.15 7.87
CA ILE A 178 5.95 8.50 7.86
C ILE A 178 6.80 9.48 7.04
N HIS A 179 6.18 10.59 6.63
CA HIS A 179 6.95 11.67 6.00
C HIS A 179 7.93 12.29 7.01
N GLN A 180 9.15 12.64 6.57
CA GLN A 180 10.21 13.21 7.44
C GLN A 180 9.78 14.47 8.20
N ALA A 181 8.85 15.27 7.65
CA ALA A 181 8.30 16.44 8.34
C ALA A 181 7.40 16.07 9.53
N ALA A 182 6.86 14.85 9.56
CA ALA A 182 5.99 14.32 10.61
C ALA A 182 6.77 13.53 11.69
N LEU A 183 8.10 13.52 11.64
CA LEU A 183 8.92 12.91 12.69
C LEU A 183 8.65 13.61 14.04
N PRO A 184 8.52 12.85 15.15
CA PRO A 184 8.39 13.42 16.48
C PRO A 184 9.53 14.41 16.78
N ALA A 185 9.21 15.54 17.42
CA ALA A 185 10.16 16.62 17.68
C ALA A 185 11.42 16.15 18.43
N VAL A 186 11.27 15.23 19.40
CA VAL A 186 12.36 14.64 20.15
C VAL A 186 13.31 13.87 19.23
N MET A 187 12.77 12.95 18.43
CA MET A 187 13.56 12.15 17.48
C MET A 187 14.26 13.04 16.45
N ARG A 188 13.56 14.06 15.94
CA ARG A 188 14.17 15.00 14.99
C ARG A 188 15.35 15.75 15.59
N ARG A 189 15.21 16.25 16.83
CA ARG A 189 16.30 16.93 17.55
C ARG A 189 17.49 16.01 17.75
N GLU A 190 17.30 14.79 18.25
CA GLU A 190 18.36 13.80 18.44
C GLU A 190 19.12 13.47 17.14
N LEU A 191 18.42 13.40 16.01
CA LEU A 191 19.04 13.17 14.71
C LEU A 191 19.87 14.36 14.24
N LEU A 192 19.40 15.60 14.50
CA LEU A 192 20.12 16.81 14.15
C LEU A 192 21.40 16.96 15.00
N GLU A 193 21.29 16.79 16.31
CA GLU A 193 22.45 16.83 17.24
C GLU A 193 23.50 15.76 16.88
N TRP A 194 22.99 14.53 16.58
CA TRP A 194 23.86 13.45 16.11
C TRP A 194 24.57 13.80 14.79
N TYR A 195 23.84 14.40 13.84
CA TYR A 195 24.38 14.80 12.55
C TYR A 195 25.50 15.83 12.74
N GLU A 196 25.28 16.86 13.55
CA GLU A 196 26.27 17.90 13.85
C GLU A 196 27.54 17.33 14.51
N SER A 197 27.36 16.42 15.48
CA SER A 197 28.48 15.76 16.19
C SER A 197 29.30 14.82 15.29
N ASN A 198 28.72 14.35 14.17
CA ASN A 198 29.37 13.42 13.25
C ASN A 198 29.83 14.07 11.93
N GLN A 199 29.82 15.41 11.84
CA GLN A 199 30.42 16.10 10.70
C GLN A 199 31.94 15.97 10.71
N PRO A 200 32.60 15.72 9.57
CA PRO A 200 34.05 15.83 9.50
C PRO A 200 34.43 17.27 9.83
N HIS A 201 35.32 17.45 10.80
CA HIS A 201 35.83 18.76 11.17
C HIS A 201 36.39 19.39 9.89
N SER A 202 35.72 20.43 9.37
CA SER A 202 36.30 21.26 8.33
C SER A 202 37.49 22.01 8.96
N ASN A 203 38.70 21.57 8.64
CA ASN A 203 39.91 22.28 8.94
C ASN A 203 39.76 23.69 8.35
N LYS A 204 39.39 24.67 9.19
CA LYS A 204 39.49 26.09 8.86
C LYS A 204 40.95 26.35 8.63
N ARG A 205 41.41 26.25 7.37
CA ARG A 205 42.74 26.83 7.01
C ARG A 205 42.62 28.32 7.28
N HIS A 206 43.21 28.77 8.39
CA HIS A 206 43.54 30.16 8.58
C HIS A 206 44.46 30.55 7.41
N LYS A 207 43.97 31.35 6.50
CA LYS A 207 44.84 32.14 5.62
C LYS A 207 45.37 33.28 6.47
N HIS A 208 46.65 33.19 6.78
CA HIS A 208 47.48 34.36 7.12
C HIS A 208 47.83 35.08 5.84
#